data_a82e99f692cc285540a9fdbe9060295c
#
_entry.id   a82e99f692cc285540a9fdbe9060295c
#
_cell.length_a   1.000
_cell.length_b   1.000
_cell.length_c   1.000
_cell.angle_alpha   90.00
_cell.angle_beta   90.00
_cell.angle_gamma   90.00
#
_symmetry.space_group_name_H-M   'P 1'
#
loop_
_entity.id
_entity.type
_entity.pdbx_description
1 polymer ?
#
loop_
_entity_poly.entity_id
_entity_poly.type
_entity_poly.pdbx_seq_one_letter_code
_entity_poly.pdbx_strand_id
1 'polypeptide(L)'
;MISSSVKFLLNDKLIVIKNPDPNQTLLNYIRTELKKTGTKEGCSEGGCGACTIVLGELVDNKIEYKAINSCISFVPTLNGKQLIIVEDLVSQNGKLHPVQDAMVKFHGSQCGFCTPGFVMSLLDLVFQIPHSIIMFLYLFHPGVILLIEVVK
;
A
#
# COMPACT_ATOMS: atom_id res chain seq x y z
N MET A 1 9.38 19.56 -28.02
CA MET A 1 8.84 19.49 -26.67
C MET A 1 8.88 18.03 -26.23
N ILE A 2 9.67 17.69 -25.22
CA ILE A 2 9.70 16.34 -24.67
C ILE A 2 8.39 16.22 -23.89
N SER A 3 7.43 15.43 -24.42
CA SER A 3 6.18 15.13 -23.71
C SER A 3 6.54 14.31 -22.46
N SER A 4 6.57 14.96 -21.32
CA SER A 4 6.74 14.25 -20.06
C SER A 4 5.46 13.50 -19.71
N SER A 5 5.54 12.20 -19.65
CA SER A 5 4.42 11.37 -19.19
C SER A 5 4.90 10.43 -18.09
N VAL A 6 4.09 10.25 -17.07
CA VAL A 6 4.28 9.25 -16.02
C VAL A 6 3.38 8.06 -16.33
N LYS A 7 3.97 6.87 -16.37
CA LYS A 7 3.26 5.60 -16.60
C LYS A 7 3.49 4.70 -15.41
N PHE A 8 2.42 4.19 -14.83
CA PHE A 8 2.50 3.31 -13.67
C PHE A 8 1.31 2.34 -13.64
N LEU A 9 1.39 1.29 -12.86
CA LEU A 9 0.28 0.40 -12.60
C LEU A 9 -0.43 0.85 -11.30
N LEU A 10 -1.74 1.11 -11.38
CA LEU A 10 -2.59 1.17 -10.19
C LEU A 10 -3.14 -0.24 -9.97
N ASN A 11 -2.61 -0.94 -8.98
CA ASN A 11 -2.75 -2.38 -8.85
C ASN A 11 -2.30 -3.10 -10.14
N ASP A 12 -3.23 -3.57 -10.97
CA ASP A 12 -3.02 -4.24 -12.27
C ASP A 12 -3.36 -3.36 -13.48
N LYS A 13 -3.89 -2.14 -13.26
CA LYS A 13 -4.36 -1.25 -14.31
C LYS A 13 -3.31 -0.21 -14.69
N LEU A 14 -2.94 -0.17 -15.99
CA LEU A 14 -2.02 0.86 -16.49
C LEU A 14 -2.69 2.25 -16.48
N ILE A 15 -2.03 3.18 -15.80
CA ILE A 15 -2.38 4.61 -15.77
C ILE A 15 -1.31 5.41 -16.49
N VAL A 16 -1.73 6.39 -17.27
CA VAL A 16 -0.84 7.31 -17.99
C VAL A 16 -1.25 8.74 -17.67
N ILE A 17 -0.36 9.48 -17.02
CA ILE A 17 -0.54 10.90 -16.74
C ILE A 17 0.30 11.68 -17.75
N LYS A 18 -0.35 12.54 -18.54
CA LYS A 18 0.32 13.47 -19.47
C LYS A 18 0.59 14.78 -18.74
N ASN A 19 1.83 15.27 -18.86
CA ASN A 19 2.27 16.53 -18.23
C ASN A 19 1.95 16.59 -16.74
N PRO A 20 2.46 15.64 -15.92
CA PRO A 20 2.21 15.64 -14.48
C PRO A 20 2.75 16.92 -13.83
N ASP A 21 2.05 17.45 -12.85
CA ASP A 21 2.60 18.49 -11.97
C ASP A 21 3.76 17.88 -11.15
N PRO A 22 4.98 18.39 -11.27
CA PRO A 22 6.13 17.85 -10.52
C PRO A 22 6.01 18.01 -9.01
N ASN A 23 5.19 18.95 -8.55
CA ASN A 23 4.98 19.24 -7.12
C ASN A 23 3.74 18.58 -6.53
N GLN A 24 2.93 17.88 -7.34
CA GLN A 24 1.77 17.18 -6.84
C GLN A 24 2.19 15.98 -6.01
N THR A 25 1.77 15.93 -4.73
CA THR A 25 2.01 14.77 -3.87
C THR A 25 1.16 13.59 -4.30
N LEU A 26 1.65 12.37 -4.04
CA LEU A 26 0.88 11.14 -4.29
C LEU A 26 -0.41 11.11 -3.51
N LEU A 27 -0.40 11.57 -2.26
CA LEU A 27 -1.60 11.64 -1.42
C LEU A 27 -2.67 12.52 -2.07
N ASN A 28 -2.28 13.72 -2.52
CA ASN A 28 -3.22 14.61 -3.20
C ASN A 28 -3.77 13.95 -4.48
N TYR A 29 -2.90 13.43 -5.34
CA TYR A 29 -3.30 12.74 -6.57
C TYR A 29 -4.28 11.59 -6.31
N ILE A 30 -3.97 10.70 -5.35
CA ILE A 30 -4.83 9.56 -4.98
C ILE A 30 -6.21 10.06 -4.54
N ARG A 31 -6.27 11.10 -3.71
CA ARG A 31 -7.52 11.59 -3.13
C ARG A 31 -8.33 12.47 -4.08
N THR A 32 -7.68 13.31 -4.89
CA THR A 32 -8.40 14.31 -5.73
C THR A 32 -8.62 13.82 -7.16
N GLU A 33 -7.65 13.13 -7.78
CA GLU A 33 -7.74 12.69 -9.17
C GLU A 33 -8.32 11.27 -9.28
N LEU A 34 -7.76 10.32 -8.50
CA LEU A 34 -8.27 8.95 -8.47
C LEU A 34 -9.55 8.81 -7.65
N LYS A 35 -9.92 9.83 -6.86
CA LYS A 35 -11.10 9.82 -5.96
C LYS A 35 -11.06 8.67 -4.93
N LYS A 36 -9.87 8.19 -4.59
CA LYS A 36 -9.65 7.14 -3.60
C LYS A 36 -9.33 7.77 -2.25
N THR A 37 -10.28 7.74 -1.32
CA THR A 37 -10.19 8.47 -0.05
C THR A 37 -9.88 7.58 1.16
N GLY A 38 -9.63 6.29 0.94
CA GLY A 38 -9.19 5.33 1.97
C GLY A 38 -7.85 5.75 2.57
N THR A 39 -6.87 6.11 1.73
CA THR A 39 -5.61 6.70 2.19
C THR A 39 -5.88 8.05 2.86
N LYS A 40 -5.42 8.22 4.12
CA LYS A 40 -5.76 9.39 4.96
C LYS A 40 -4.62 10.40 5.04
N GLU A 41 -4.99 11.65 5.29
CA GLU A 41 -4.05 12.73 5.54
C GLU A 41 -4.10 13.10 7.03
N GLY A 42 -3.01 12.81 7.76
CA GLY A 42 -2.92 13.13 9.18
C GLY A 42 -2.00 14.32 9.47
N CYS A 43 -0.70 14.19 9.17
CA CYS A 43 0.30 15.20 9.48
C CYS A 43 0.84 15.98 8.29
N SER A 44 0.72 15.43 7.06
CA SER A 44 1.29 15.99 5.81
C SER A 44 2.82 16.19 5.80
N GLU A 45 3.53 15.57 6.73
CA GLU A 45 4.98 15.71 6.94
C GLU A 45 5.73 14.36 7.03
N GLY A 46 5.03 13.24 6.74
CA GLY A 46 5.64 11.90 6.74
C GLY A 46 5.76 11.24 8.13
N GLY A 47 5.24 11.85 9.22
CA GLY A 47 5.45 11.37 10.59
C GLY A 47 4.41 10.35 11.08
N CYS A 48 3.12 10.51 10.73
CA CYS A 48 2.04 9.74 11.37
C CYS A 48 1.70 8.40 10.71
N GLY A 49 2.11 8.18 9.45
CA GLY A 49 1.83 6.94 8.69
C GLY A 49 0.39 6.76 8.19
N ALA A 50 -0.55 7.67 8.46
CA ALA A 50 -1.94 7.56 8.01
C ALA A 50 -2.08 7.54 6.47
N CYS A 51 -1.09 8.09 5.76
CA CYS A 51 -1.00 8.16 4.30
C CYS A 51 -0.17 7.04 3.67
N THR A 52 0.19 6.00 4.42
CA THR A 52 1.01 4.90 3.92
C THR A 52 0.33 4.19 2.74
N ILE A 53 1.11 3.98 1.68
CA ILE A 53 0.80 3.19 0.49
C ILE A 53 1.94 2.21 0.24
N VAL A 54 1.76 1.25 -0.66
CA VAL A 54 2.84 0.33 -1.06
C VAL A 54 3.19 0.60 -2.52
N LEU A 55 4.49 0.72 -2.80
CA LEU A 55 5.04 0.75 -4.16
C LEU A 55 5.74 -0.57 -4.48
N GLY A 56 5.43 -1.12 -5.66
CA GLY A 56 6.19 -2.19 -6.28
C GLY A 56 7.16 -1.61 -7.31
N GLU A 57 8.43 -2.00 -7.23
CA GLU A 57 9.48 -1.59 -8.16
C GLU A 57 10.21 -2.83 -8.69
N LEU A 58 10.51 -2.84 -9.98
CA LEU A 58 11.27 -3.93 -10.59
C LEU A 58 12.78 -3.69 -10.34
N VAL A 59 13.38 -4.54 -9.50
CA VAL A 59 14.81 -4.53 -9.17
C VAL A 59 15.37 -5.92 -9.47
N ASP A 60 16.43 -6.02 -10.27
CA ASP A 60 17.09 -7.27 -10.63
C ASP A 60 16.15 -8.41 -11.05
N ASN A 61 15.19 -8.10 -11.93
CA ASN A 61 14.14 -9.01 -12.41
C ASN A 61 13.19 -9.55 -11.32
N LYS A 62 13.14 -8.89 -10.16
CA LYS A 62 12.19 -9.19 -9.08
C LYS A 62 11.41 -7.94 -8.73
N ILE A 63 10.17 -8.11 -8.32
CA ILE A 63 9.38 -6.99 -7.79
C ILE A 63 9.68 -6.87 -6.30
N GLU A 64 10.21 -5.72 -5.91
CA GLU A 64 10.36 -5.32 -4.52
C GLU A 64 9.22 -4.39 -4.12
N TYR A 65 8.60 -4.69 -3.00
CA TYR A 65 7.53 -3.85 -2.42
C TYR A 65 8.08 -3.04 -1.26
N LYS A 66 7.64 -1.78 -1.16
CA LYS A 66 8.05 -0.87 -0.07
C LYS A 66 6.89 0.01 0.36
N ALA A 67 6.63 0.05 1.67
CA ALA A 67 5.71 1.04 2.25
C ALA A 67 6.35 2.43 2.22
N ILE A 68 5.61 3.41 1.75
CA ILE A 68 6.04 4.81 1.71
C ILE A 68 4.93 5.75 2.17
N ASN A 69 5.30 6.94 2.63
CA ASN A 69 4.36 8.01 2.97
C ASN A 69 4.01 8.85 1.73
N SER A 70 2.77 8.74 1.28
CA SER A 70 2.30 9.42 0.06
C SER A 70 2.22 10.95 0.17
N CYS A 71 2.17 11.50 1.38
CA CYS A 71 2.10 12.95 1.60
C CYS A 71 3.42 13.70 1.29
N ILE A 72 4.56 13.00 1.34
CA ILE A 72 5.88 13.54 1.05
C ILE A 72 6.52 12.96 -0.23
N SER A 73 5.79 12.13 -0.95
CA SER A 73 6.20 11.54 -2.22
C SER A 73 5.46 12.20 -3.38
N PHE A 74 6.11 12.36 -4.54
CA PHE A 74 5.56 13.11 -5.67
C PHE A 74 5.15 12.20 -6.82
N VAL A 75 4.14 12.63 -7.61
CA VAL A 75 3.59 11.88 -8.74
C VAL A 75 4.66 11.41 -9.75
N PRO A 76 5.66 12.22 -10.14
CA PRO A 76 6.70 11.76 -11.07
C PRO A 76 7.49 10.54 -10.59
N THR A 77 7.57 10.28 -9.29
CA THR A 77 8.28 9.11 -8.73
C THR A 77 7.58 7.77 -8.99
N LEU A 78 6.31 7.81 -9.45
CA LEU A 78 5.56 6.60 -9.84
C LEU A 78 6.01 5.99 -11.16
N ASN A 79 6.77 6.73 -11.98
CA ASN A 79 7.07 6.26 -13.34
C ASN A 79 7.77 4.89 -13.35
N GLY A 80 7.17 3.93 -14.04
CA GLY A 80 7.66 2.55 -14.14
C GLY A 80 7.37 1.68 -12.92
N LYS A 81 6.57 2.13 -11.93
CA LYS A 81 6.27 1.42 -10.69
C LYS A 81 4.82 0.94 -10.64
N GLN A 82 4.53 0.11 -9.65
CA GLN A 82 3.18 -0.28 -9.26
C GLN A 82 2.78 0.47 -7.99
N LEU A 83 1.61 1.08 -8.00
CA LEU A 83 0.98 1.71 -6.84
C LEU A 83 -0.12 0.77 -6.32
N ILE A 84 -0.05 0.44 -5.03
CA ILE A 84 -1.07 -0.33 -4.32
C ILE A 84 -1.59 0.53 -3.17
N ILE A 85 -2.89 0.72 -3.12
CA ILE A 85 -3.60 1.47 -2.08
C ILE A 85 -4.58 0.56 -1.34
N VAL A 86 -5.07 0.99 -0.20
CA VAL A 86 -5.90 0.15 0.68
C VAL A 86 -7.19 -0.35 0.01
N GLU A 87 -7.76 0.42 -0.90
CA GLU A 87 -8.95 0.03 -1.66
C GLU A 87 -8.69 -1.09 -2.67
N ASP A 88 -7.45 -1.22 -3.14
CA ASP A 88 -7.08 -2.24 -4.13
C ASP A 88 -6.91 -3.63 -3.51
N LEU A 89 -6.89 -3.72 -2.17
CA LEU A 89 -6.69 -4.99 -1.46
C LEU A 89 -7.95 -5.86 -1.45
N VAL A 90 -9.12 -5.27 -1.66
CA VAL A 90 -10.38 -6.03 -1.76
C VAL A 90 -10.43 -6.71 -3.13
N SER A 91 -10.61 -8.02 -3.14
CA SER A 91 -10.74 -8.79 -4.38
C SER A 91 -12.02 -8.44 -5.15
N GLN A 92 -12.06 -8.77 -6.44
CA GLN A 92 -13.21 -8.48 -7.31
C GLN A 92 -14.54 -9.09 -6.82
N ASN A 93 -14.49 -10.19 -6.07
CA ASN A 93 -15.65 -10.82 -5.46
C ASN A 93 -16.03 -10.24 -4.08
N GLY A 94 -15.41 -9.13 -3.66
CA GLY A 94 -15.67 -8.45 -2.39
C GLY A 94 -14.97 -9.09 -1.17
N LYS A 95 -14.14 -10.12 -1.36
CA LYS A 95 -13.39 -10.73 -0.25
C LYS A 95 -12.28 -9.79 0.20
N LEU A 96 -12.21 -9.54 1.51
CA LEU A 96 -11.14 -8.76 2.13
C LEU A 96 -9.78 -9.46 1.96
N HIS A 97 -8.74 -8.67 1.82
CA HIS A 97 -7.37 -9.17 1.94
C HIS A 97 -7.16 -9.68 3.38
N PRO A 98 -6.37 -10.75 3.58
CA PRO A 98 -6.12 -11.31 4.90
C PRO A 98 -5.73 -10.30 5.97
N VAL A 99 -4.91 -9.30 5.65
CA VAL A 99 -4.55 -8.22 6.58
C VAL A 99 -5.77 -7.39 7.00
N GLN A 100 -6.68 -7.10 6.07
CA GLN A 100 -7.93 -6.38 6.37
C GLN A 100 -8.87 -7.23 7.22
N ASP A 101 -9.02 -8.51 6.89
CA ASP A 101 -9.84 -9.46 7.62
C ASP A 101 -9.35 -9.64 9.06
N ALA A 102 -8.04 -9.73 9.27
CA ALA A 102 -7.43 -9.76 10.59
C ALA A 102 -7.77 -8.51 11.43
N MET A 103 -7.71 -7.32 10.83
CA MET A 103 -8.09 -6.07 11.51
C MET A 103 -9.56 -6.07 11.96
N VAL A 104 -10.45 -6.62 11.15
CA VAL A 104 -11.88 -6.78 11.50
C VAL A 104 -12.04 -7.82 12.62
N LYS A 105 -11.46 -9.01 12.44
CA LYS A 105 -11.62 -10.15 13.34
C LYS A 105 -11.09 -9.89 14.75
N PHE A 106 -10.00 -9.13 14.86
CA PHE A 106 -9.35 -8.82 16.14
C PHE A 106 -9.68 -7.43 16.67
N HIS A 107 -10.68 -6.75 16.09
CA HIS A 107 -11.10 -5.41 16.51
C HIS A 107 -9.92 -4.41 16.55
N GLY A 108 -9.01 -4.48 15.57
CA GLY A 108 -7.77 -3.71 15.52
C GLY A 108 -7.95 -2.22 15.19
N SER A 109 -9.19 -1.72 15.13
CA SER A 109 -9.52 -0.34 14.77
C SER A 109 -10.47 0.28 15.78
N GLN A 110 -10.23 1.57 16.13
CA GLN A 110 -11.16 2.39 16.90
C GLN A 110 -11.93 3.34 15.96
N CYS A 111 -11.44 4.59 15.79
CA CYS A 111 -12.09 5.57 14.91
C CYS A 111 -11.87 5.32 13.41
N GLY A 112 -10.96 4.42 13.03
CA GLY A 112 -10.69 4.04 11.64
C GLY A 112 -9.76 4.96 10.86
N PHE A 113 -9.33 6.10 11.42
CA PHE A 113 -8.53 7.08 10.69
C PHE A 113 -7.11 6.59 10.36
N CYS A 114 -6.39 6.00 11.30
CA CYS A 114 -5.05 5.43 11.08
C CYS A 114 -5.09 4.01 10.48
N THR A 115 -6.25 3.36 10.49
CA THR A 115 -6.40 1.95 10.09
C THR A 115 -5.90 1.66 8.67
N PRO A 116 -6.19 2.47 7.63
CA PRO A 116 -5.69 2.23 6.29
C PRO A 116 -4.16 2.22 6.21
N GLY A 117 -3.51 3.17 6.86
CA GLY A 117 -2.05 3.25 6.91
C GLY A 117 -1.44 2.04 7.62
N PHE A 118 -2.05 1.61 8.73
CA PHE A 118 -1.62 0.43 9.47
C PHE A 118 -1.75 -0.85 8.62
N VAL A 119 -2.88 -1.02 7.90
CA VAL A 119 -3.11 -2.14 6.97
C VAL A 119 -2.03 -2.18 5.88
N MET A 120 -1.68 -1.02 5.30
CA MET A 120 -0.65 -0.96 4.25
C MET A 120 0.76 -1.26 4.79
N SER A 121 1.07 -0.86 6.02
CA SER A 121 2.34 -1.21 6.68
C SER A 121 2.43 -2.70 7.00
N LEU A 122 1.33 -3.32 7.43
CA LEU A 122 1.26 -4.77 7.62
C LEU A 122 1.40 -5.54 6.31
N LEU A 123 0.81 -5.03 5.22
CA LEU A 123 0.95 -5.62 3.89
C LEU A 123 2.43 -5.64 3.44
N ASP A 124 3.12 -4.52 3.61
CA ASP A 124 4.54 -4.42 3.30
C ASP A 124 5.38 -5.42 4.12
N LEU A 125 5.12 -5.51 5.42
CA LEU A 125 5.77 -6.48 6.30
C LEU A 125 5.57 -7.92 5.78
N VAL A 126 4.37 -8.27 5.35
CA VAL A 126 4.05 -9.59 4.79
C VAL A 126 4.85 -9.88 3.54
N PHE A 127 5.04 -8.90 2.65
CA PHE A 127 5.87 -9.07 1.45
C PHE A 127 7.36 -9.24 1.78
N GLN A 128 7.83 -8.68 2.88
CA GLN A 128 9.24 -8.73 3.27
C GLN A 128 9.61 -9.95 4.12
N ILE A 129 8.65 -10.61 4.79
CA ILE A 129 8.94 -11.75 5.66
C ILE A 129 9.31 -12.98 4.81
N PRO A 130 10.55 -13.51 4.92
CA PRO A 130 10.93 -14.76 4.26
C PRO A 130 10.04 -15.92 4.73
N HIS A 131 9.71 -16.81 3.81
CA HIS A 131 8.87 -18.01 4.08
C HIS A 131 9.41 -18.87 5.25
N SER A 132 10.73 -18.90 5.44
CA SER A 132 11.39 -19.58 6.54
C SER A 132 11.08 -19.00 7.92
N ILE A 133 10.94 -17.68 8.03
CA ILE A 133 10.56 -17.00 9.29
C ILE A 133 9.08 -17.22 9.58
N ILE A 134 8.24 -17.21 8.57
CA ILE A 134 6.82 -17.56 8.69
C ILE A 134 6.69 -18.96 9.29
N MET A 135 7.47 -19.92 8.80
CA MET A 135 7.48 -21.29 9.28
C MET A 135 8.02 -21.39 10.73
N PHE A 136 9.02 -20.59 11.11
CA PHE A 136 9.55 -20.54 12.48
C PHE A 136 8.54 -19.95 13.48
N LEU A 137 7.82 -18.91 13.13
CA LEU A 137 6.76 -18.31 13.94
C LEU A 137 5.59 -19.30 14.11
N TYR A 138 5.33 -20.15 13.12
CA TYR A 138 4.35 -21.25 13.20
C TYR A 138 4.63 -22.22 14.34
N LEU A 139 5.91 -22.50 14.62
CA LEU A 139 6.32 -23.48 15.62
C LEU A 139 6.30 -22.93 17.06
N PHE A 140 6.43 -21.63 17.26
CA PHE A 140 6.68 -21.05 18.58
C PHE A 140 5.62 -20.11 19.14
N HIS A 141 4.68 -19.59 18.31
CA HIS A 141 3.66 -18.65 18.78
C HIS A 141 2.30 -18.84 18.10
N PRO A 142 1.41 -19.65 18.67
CA PRO A 142 0.07 -19.90 18.08
C PRO A 142 -0.78 -18.65 17.86
N GLY A 143 -0.58 -17.58 18.65
CA GLY A 143 -1.31 -16.32 18.47
C GLY A 143 -0.85 -15.45 17.28
N VAL A 144 0.41 -15.58 16.84
CA VAL A 144 0.96 -14.91 15.64
C VAL A 144 0.59 -15.71 14.38
N ILE A 145 0.32 -16.99 14.53
CA ILE A 145 -0.08 -17.93 13.46
C ILE A 145 -1.33 -17.45 12.75
N LEU A 146 -2.31 -16.91 13.46
CA LEU A 146 -3.58 -16.48 12.86
C LEU A 146 -3.40 -15.32 11.86
N LEU A 147 -2.43 -14.43 12.09
CA LEU A 147 -2.11 -13.35 11.16
C LEU A 147 -1.46 -13.90 9.87
N ILE A 148 -0.72 -14.97 9.96
CA ILE A 148 0.07 -15.55 8.87
C ILE A 148 -0.73 -16.57 8.05
N GLU A 149 -1.59 -17.40 8.69
CA GLU A 149 -2.51 -18.31 7.98
C GLU A 149 -3.53 -17.56 7.13
N VAL A 150 -3.86 -16.35 7.55
CA VAL A 150 -4.78 -15.48 6.84
C VAL A 150 -4.12 -14.86 5.60
N VAL A 151 -2.78 -14.93 5.46
CA VAL A 151 -2.00 -14.34 4.35
C VAL A 151 -1.60 -15.36 3.28
N LYS A 152 -1.86 -16.65 3.46
CA LYS A 152 -1.75 -17.69 2.42
C LYS A 152 -3.07 -17.83 1.66
#